data_31bffef8720158759a180b0237d4ff1f
#
_entry.id   31bffef8720158759a180b0237d4ff1f
#
_cell.length_a   1.000
_cell.length_b   1.000
_cell.length_c   1.000
_cell.angle_alpha   90.00
_cell.angle_beta   90.00
_cell.angle_gamma   90.00
#
_symmetry.space_group_name_H-M   'P 1'
#
loop_
_entity.id
_entity.type
_entity.pdbx_description
1 polymer ?
#
loop_
_entity_poly.entity_id
_entity_poly.type
_entity_poly.pdbx_seq_one_letter_code
_entity_poly.pdbx_strand_id
1 'polypeptide(L)'
;MINQMEKNAVILLKLNGQSNREVSRNTGVHRKTVARYWKEYQALAEQLLPESDNRAVQEQIVSAPKYDATTRKPLKYTPEIDKAIDDILEDEAEKARLLGENNKQKLVNRQIYGLLKEQGHDIGLTVVTMHISEKRKKIAEAFIRQEYDFGDRLEYDFGEVKLVINGVVGKYYFAVFGSPRGKFRWAYLYNNQKKDVFLDSHVRFFELVGGAYRECVYDNMKNVVARFIGKNEKELNPDLIAMSTYYGFTPNVTNCFSGNEKGYVESSVKTTRKEVFAVRYRFDNIEDAEAYLEAELIRMNEGSLIEEEMDHLLPRRPPLELSRMTEPRVDKYSFVRVDNNCYSVPEYLVGRKVTVRGYVKEIIVYSGLNEVCRHKRKDGFGEMSVNIFHYLDTLTKKPGALRNSKALRCETELKAVFDSYFTTRAREFIDILRINQDKPMDEIVRIMQMAGVGCEPVYPEVIESNVMKHTQIQLVQISEFFLKGRVGCGH
;
A
#
# COMPACT_ATOMS: atom_id res chain seq x y z
N MET A 1 3.56 -51.78 -17.68
CA MET A 1 4.90 -51.63 -17.07
C MET A 1 4.80 -52.23 -15.69
N ILE A 2 5.79 -52.95 -15.21
CA ILE A 2 5.79 -53.50 -13.84
C ILE A 2 6.10 -52.37 -12.85
N ASN A 3 5.61 -52.50 -11.64
CA ASN A 3 5.91 -51.57 -10.55
C ASN A 3 7.24 -51.92 -9.85
N GLN A 4 7.71 -51.13 -8.90
CA GLN A 4 8.94 -51.34 -8.19
C GLN A 4 8.96 -52.65 -7.36
N MET A 5 7.80 -52.96 -6.72
CA MET A 5 7.71 -54.23 -5.95
C MET A 5 7.82 -55.45 -6.83
N GLU A 6 7.18 -55.44 -8.01
CA GLU A 6 7.28 -56.49 -8.99
C GLU A 6 8.69 -56.66 -9.54
N LYS A 7 9.40 -55.54 -9.84
CA LYS A 7 10.82 -55.57 -10.23
C LYS A 7 11.69 -56.22 -9.16
N ASN A 8 11.50 -55.80 -7.90
CA ASN A 8 12.28 -56.38 -6.78
C ASN A 8 11.97 -57.87 -6.58
N ALA A 9 10.70 -58.25 -6.65
CA ALA A 9 10.31 -59.68 -6.57
C ALA A 9 10.97 -60.53 -7.67
N VAL A 10 10.99 -60.02 -8.91
CA VAL A 10 11.67 -60.67 -10.03
C VAL A 10 13.18 -60.88 -9.72
N ILE A 11 13.85 -59.83 -9.26
CA ILE A 11 15.29 -59.89 -8.95
C ILE A 11 15.56 -60.86 -7.82
N LEU A 12 14.82 -60.82 -6.71
CA LEU A 12 15.02 -61.67 -5.55
C LEU A 12 14.79 -63.15 -5.90
N LEU A 13 13.74 -63.48 -6.66
CA LEU A 13 13.50 -64.86 -7.09
C LEU A 13 14.56 -65.35 -8.04
N LYS A 14 15.15 -64.49 -8.88
CA LYS A 14 16.29 -64.84 -9.75
C LYS A 14 17.56 -65.05 -8.96
N LEU A 15 17.85 -64.25 -7.91
CA LEU A 15 18.95 -64.46 -6.99
C LEU A 15 18.85 -65.83 -6.23
N ASN A 16 17.61 -66.26 -5.98
CA ASN A 16 17.35 -67.58 -5.38
C ASN A 16 17.39 -68.74 -6.40
N GLY A 17 17.93 -68.52 -7.58
CA GLY A 17 18.22 -69.58 -8.59
C GLY A 17 17.01 -69.99 -9.43
N GLN A 18 15.83 -69.33 -9.31
CA GLN A 18 14.63 -69.73 -10.06
C GLN A 18 14.79 -69.44 -11.57
N SER A 19 14.26 -70.31 -12.40
CA SER A 19 14.23 -70.14 -13.84
C SER A 19 13.28 -68.97 -14.24
N ASN A 20 13.45 -68.39 -15.43
CA ASN A 20 12.60 -67.36 -15.94
C ASN A 20 11.14 -67.81 -16.09
N ARG A 21 10.87 -69.12 -16.21
CA ARG A 21 9.51 -69.68 -16.27
C ARG A 21 8.85 -69.74 -14.89
N GLU A 22 9.60 -70.12 -13.88
CA GLU A 22 9.13 -70.16 -12.48
C GLU A 22 8.85 -68.75 -11.96
N VAL A 23 9.79 -67.80 -12.14
CA VAL A 23 9.59 -66.41 -11.76
C VAL A 23 8.37 -65.76 -12.45
N SER A 24 8.19 -66.06 -13.75
CA SER A 24 7.00 -65.60 -14.50
C SER A 24 5.69 -66.17 -13.94
N ARG A 25 5.68 -67.45 -13.52
CA ARG A 25 4.50 -68.05 -12.87
C ARG A 25 4.21 -67.45 -11.49
N ASN A 26 5.26 -67.23 -10.72
CA ASN A 26 5.13 -66.75 -9.35
C ASN A 26 4.77 -65.24 -9.25
N THR A 27 5.22 -64.42 -10.19
CA THR A 27 5.02 -62.95 -10.17
C THR A 27 3.97 -62.47 -11.15
N GLY A 28 3.48 -63.31 -12.09
CA GLY A 28 2.62 -62.88 -13.17
C GLY A 28 3.29 -62.03 -14.25
N VAL A 29 4.57 -61.70 -14.08
CA VAL A 29 5.34 -60.89 -15.03
C VAL A 29 5.72 -61.70 -16.25
N HIS A 30 5.53 -61.14 -17.45
CA HIS A 30 5.83 -61.85 -18.70
C HIS A 30 7.34 -62.26 -18.78
N ARG A 31 7.62 -63.49 -19.22
CA ARG A 31 8.97 -64.11 -19.23
C ARG A 31 10.04 -63.25 -19.91
N LYS A 32 9.71 -62.56 -21.00
CA LYS A 32 10.66 -61.66 -21.67
C LYS A 32 11.02 -60.43 -20.77
N THR A 33 10.07 -59.96 -20.01
CA THR A 33 10.26 -58.82 -19.04
C THR A 33 11.13 -59.31 -17.87
N VAL A 34 10.91 -60.52 -17.35
CA VAL A 34 11.77 -61.13 -16.32
C VAL A 34 13.21 -61.24 -16.82
N ALA A 35 13.44 -61.76 -18.04
CA ALA A 35 14.77 -61.87 -18.62
C ALA A 35 15.48 -60.53 -18.80
N ARG A 36 14.73 -59.49 -19.20
CA ARG A 36 15.26 -58.13 -19.36
C ARG A 36 15.73 -57.54 -18.03
N TYR A 37 14.88 -57.54 -17.00
CA TYR A 37 15.27 -56.96 -15.70
C TYR A 37 16.36 -57.76 -15.00
N TRP A 38 16.43 -59.06 -15.22
CA TRP A 38 17.54 -59.86 -14.73
C TRP A 38 18.86 -59.50 -15.40
N LYS A 39 18.86 -59.33 -16.71
CA LYS A 39 20.06 -58.91 -17.48
C LYS A 39 20.52 -57.48 -17.08
N GLU A 40 19.56 -56.54 -16.91
CA GLU A 40 19.85 -55.22 -16.43
C GLU A 40 20.49 -55.21 -15.02
N TYR A 41 19.93 -56.02 -14.11
CA TYR A 41 20.48 -56.19 -12.76
C TYR A 41 21.89 -56.77 -12.78
N GLN A 42 22.18 -57.80 -13.56
CA GLN A 42 23.51 -58.38 -13.67
C GLN A 42 24.53 -57.37 -14.20
N ALA A 43 24.18 -56.64 -15.24
CA ALA A 43 25.04 -55.60 -15.81
C ALA A 43 25.37 -54.44 -14.82
N LEU A 44 24.40 -54.08 -13.98
CA LEU A 44 24.61 -53.09 -12.93
C LEU A 44 25.41 -53.65 -11.74
N ALA A 45 25.17 -54.92 -11.38
CA ALA A 45 25.89 -55.57 -10.27
C ALA A 45 27.36 -55.78 -10.61
N GLU A 46 27.72 -56.03 -11.88
CA GLU A 46 29.09 -56.15 -12.37
C GLU A 46 29.87 -54.82 -12.29
N GLN A 47 29.15 -53.67 -12.27
CA GLN A 47 29.74 -52.34 -12.15
C GLN A 47 30.05 -51.92 -10.70
N LEU A 48 29.60 -52.69 -9.70
CA LEU A 48 29.89 -52.40 -8.29
C LEU A 48 31.31 -52.80 -7.96
N LEU A 49 32.17 -51.79 -7.73
CA LEU A 49 33.56 -52.00 -7.38
C LEU A 49 33.79 -51.71 -5.89
N PRO A 50 34.57 -52.54 -5.17
CA PRO A 50 34.73 -52.40 -3.71
C PRO A 50 35.31 -51.07 -3.23
N GLU A 51 36.07 -50.38 -4.06
CA GLU A 51 36.83 -49.17 -3.71
C GLU A 51 36.33 -47.88 -4.43
N SER A 52 35.16 -47.93 -5.10
CA SER A 52 34.65 -46.77 -5.85
C SER A 52 33.34 -46.20 -5.28
N ASP A 53 32.99 -44.94 -5.65
CA ASP A 53 31.67 -44.37 -5.32
C ASP A 53 30.57 -45.02 -6.15
N ASN A 54 29.93 -46.00 -5.55
CA ASN A 54 28.88 -46.81 -6.18
C ASN A 54 27.47 -46.19 -6.09
N ARG A 55 27.29 -44.98 -5.56
CA ARG A 55 25.96 -44.41 -5.29
C ARG A 55 25.07 -44.37 -6.51
N ALA A 56 25.57 -43.94 -7.66
CA ALA A 56 24.78 -43.87 -8.89
C ALA A 56 24.30 -45.24 -9.37
N VAL A 57 25.14 -46.28 -9.27
CA VAL A 57 24.84 -47.65 -9.65
C VAL A 57 23.85 -48.28 -8.65
N GLN A 58 24.06 -48.06 -7.35
CA GLN A 58 23.15 -48.50 -6.30
C GLN A 58 21.75 -47.89 -6.47
N GLU A 59 21.66 -46.57 -6.77
CA GLU A 59 20.41 -45.90 -7.03
C GLU A 59 19.70 -46.47 -8.26
N GLN A 60 20.39 -46.80 -9.32
CA GLN A 60 19.81 -47.46 -10.51
C GLN A 60 19.28 -48.88 -10.21
N ILE A 61 19.97 -49.62 -9.39
CA ILE A 61 19.54 -50.97 -8.99
C ILE A 61 18.20 -50.89 -8.23
N VAL A 62 18.10 -50.00 -7.25
CA VAL A 62 16.93 -49.90 -6.35
C VAL A 62 15.79 -49.07 -6.93
N SER A 63 16.04 -48.26 -7.96
CA SER A 63 15.03 -47.36 -8.52
C SER A 63 13.84 -48.09 -9.18
N ALA A 64 12.71 -47.42 -9.17
CA ALA A 64 11.54 -47.88 -9.91
C ALA A 64 11.83 -48.00 -11.43
N PRO A 65 11.20 -48.96 -12.14
CA PRO A 65 11.32 -49.03 -13.58
C PRO A 65 10.86 -47.74 -14.26
N LYS A 66 11.74 -47.09 -15.01
CA LYS A 66 11.42 -45.93 -15.82
C LYS A 66 10.97 -46.33 -17.21
N TYR A 67 9.92 -45.68 -17.71
CA TYR A 67 9.50 -45.87 -19.10
C TYR A 67 10.44 -45.07 -20.00
N ASP A 68 11.14 -45.78 -20.87
CA ASP A 68 11.97 -45.12 -21.87
C ASP A 68 11.09 -44.58 -23.01
N ALA A 69 10.91 -43.27 -23.02
CA ALA A 69 10.15 -42.58 -24.05
C ALA A 69 11.03 -42.07 -25.20
N THR A 70 12.39 -42.26 -25.11
CA THR A 70 13.35 -41.68 -26.07
C THR A 70 13.23 -42.24 -27.49
N THR A 71 12.65 -43.47 -27.60
CA THR A 71 12.40 -44.12 -28.91
C THR A 71 11.09 -43.69 -29.58
N ARG A 72 10.21 -42.91 -28.90
CA ARG A 72 9.01 -42.37 -29.50
C ARG A 72 9.34 -41.16 -30.37
N LYS A 73 9.29 -41.29 -31.68
CA LYS A 73 9.27 -40.16 -32.59
C LYS A 73 8.01 -39.32 -32.33
N PRO A 74 8.14 -37.98 -32.15
CA PRO A 74 7.00 -37.09 -32.05
C PRO A 74 6.15 -37.23 -33.33
N LEU A 75 4.91 -37.68 -33.21
CA LEU A 75 4.01 -37.93 -34.35
C LEU A 75 3.58 -36.64 -35.09
N LYS A 76 3.63 -35.50 -34.46
CA LYS A 76 3.14 -34.22 -35.00
C LYS A 76 4.15 -33.08 -35.04
N TYR A 77 5.34 -33.23 -34.47
CA TYR A 77 6.40 -32.23 -34.54
C TYR A 77 7.46 -32.72 -35.51
N THR A 78 7.49 -32.12 -36.69
CA THR A 78 8.40 -32.48 -37.77
C THR A 78 9.54 -31.46 -37.88
N PRO A 79 10.67 -31.82 -38.51
CA PRO A 79 11.77 -30.86 -38.79
C PRO A 79 11.32 -29.64 -39.58
N GLU A 80 10.29 -29.77 -40.41
CA GLU A 80 9.71 -28.67 -41.20
C GLU A 80 9.01 -27.66 -40.29
N ILE A 81 8.26 -28.13 -39.28
CA ILE A 81 7.62 -27.28 -38.30
C ILE A 81 8.65 -26.65 -37.37
N ASP A 82 9.70 -27.37 -37.02
CA ASP A 82 10.81 -26.82 -36.21
C ASP A 82 11.48 -25.66 -36.92
N LYS A 83 11.77 -25.81 -38.21
CA LYS A 83 12.32 -24.76 -39.07
C LYS A 83 11.36 -23.57 -39.22
N ALA A 84 10.07 -23.83 -39.47
CA ALA A 84 9.10 -22.75 -39.58
C ALA A 84 8.97 -21.91 -38.29
N ILE A 85 9.13 -22.54 -37.12
CA ILE A 85 9.19 -21.82 -35.85
C ILE A 85 10.47 -20.97 -35.77
N ASP A 86 11.63 -21.48 -36.20
CA ASP A 86 12.88 -20.75 -36.23
C ASP A 86 12.80 -19.54 -37.13
N ASP A 87 12.27 -19.70 -38.33
CA ASP A 87 12.08 -18.58 -39.31
C ASP A 87 11.20 -17.47 -38.72
N ILE A 88 10.10 -17.81 -38.01
CA ILE A 88 9.23 -16.84 -37.34
C ILE A 88 9.93 -16.16 -36.17
N LEU A 89 10.77 -16.87 -35.43
CA LEU A 89 11.53 -16.30 -34.32
C LEU A 89 12.69 -15.40 -34.78
N GLU A 90 13.30 -15.72 -35.94
CA GLU A 90 14.30 -14.85 -36.60
C GLU A 90 13.67 -13.54 -37.10
N ASP A 91 12.50 -13.58 -37.74
CA ASP A 91 11.74 -12.40 -38.11
C ASP A 91 11.36 -11.54 -36.90
N GLU A 92 10.99 -12.19 -35.79
CA GLU A 92 10.73 -11.50 -34.53
C GLU A 92 11.98 -10.84 -33.95
N ALA A 93 13.13 -11.45 -34.06
CA ALA A 93 14.42 -10.89 -33.64
C ALA A 93 14.85 -9.72 -34.54
N GLU A 94 14.65 -9.81 -35.88
CA GLU A 94 14.88 -8.70 -36.78
C GLU A 94 13.97 -7.50 -36.52
N LYS A 95 12.69 -7.76 -36.28
CA LYS A 95 11.72 -6.73 -35.86
C LYS A 95 12.17 -6.06 -34.54
N ALA A 96 12.70 -6.79 -33.59
CA ALA A 96 13.23 -6.24 -32.34
C ALA A 96 14.45 -5.34 -32.58
N ARG A 97 15.33 -5.66 -33.54
CA ARG A 97 16.45 -4.81 -33.91
C ARG A 97 16.00 -3.52 -34.59
N LEU A 98 15.00 -3.60 -35.48
CA LEU A 98 14.49 -2.44 -36.22
C LEU A 98 13.64 -1.49 -35.37
N LEU A 99 12.77 -2.03 -34.49
CA LEU A 99 11.83 -1.26 -33.67
C LEU A 99 12.33 -0.99 -32.24
N GLY A 100 13.50 -1.51 -31.90
CA GLY A 100 14.07 -1.45 -30.56
C GLY A 100 13.67 -2.66 -29.67
N GLU A 101 14.60 -3.14 -28.84
CA GLU A 101 14.43 -4.34 -28.01
C GLU A 101 13.24 -4.26 -27.04
N ASN A 102 12.83 -3.06 -26.65
CA ASN A 102 11.74 -2.78 -25.72
C ASN A 102 10.39 -2.54 -26.39
N ASN A 103 10.27 -2.82 -27.70
CA ASN A 103 8.98 -2.66 -28.35
C ASN A 103 7.93 -3.62 -27.74
N LYS A 104 6.69 -3.13 -27.58
CA LYS A 104 5.58 -3.89 -27.01
C LYS A 104 4.90 -4.84 -28.02
N GLN A 105 5.33 -4.84 -29.27
CA GLN A 105 4.72 -5.61 -30.37
C GLN A 105 5.39 -6.99 -30.53
N LYS A 106 5.53 -7.73 -29.41
CA LYS A 106 6.08 -9.10 -29.42
C LYS A 106 5.01 -10.11 -29.77
N LEU A 107 5.33 -11.09 -30.63
CA LEU A 107 4.43 -12.19 -30.95
C LEU A 107 4.17 -13.06 -29.70
N VAL A 108 2.91 -13.30 -29.40
CA VAL A 108 2.53 -14.29 -28.39
C VAL A 108 2.41 -15.67 -29.01
N ASN A 109 2.59 -16.74 -28.22
CA ASN A 109 2.59 -18.14 -28.70
C ASN A 109 1.34 -18.49 -29.50
N ARG A 110 0.19 -17.90 -29.18
CA ARG A 110 -1.07 -18.10 -29.92
C ARG A 110 -1.03 -17.53 -31.34
N GLN A 111 -0.32 -16.39 -31.53
CA GLN A 111 -0.16 -15.81 -32.86
C GLN A 111 0.80 -16.66 -33.71
N ILE A 112 1.91 -17.13 -33.13
CA ILE A 112 2.83 -18.05 -33.81
C ILE A 112 2.11 -19.34 -34.22
N TYR A 113 1.27 -19.89 -33.34
CA TYR A 113 0.41 -21.02 -33.67
C TYR A 113 -0.55 -20.70 -34.85
N GLY A 114 -1.12 -19.51 -34.90
CA GLY A 114 -1.95 -19.05 -36.03
C GLY A 114 -1.19 -19.05 -37.36
N LEU A 115 0.01 -18.46 -37.38
CA LEU A 115 0.89 -18.41 -38.53
C LEU A 115 1.26 -19.82 -39.05
N LEU A 116 1.59 -20.75 -38.15
CA LEU A 116 1.86 -22.15 -38.48
C LEU A 116 0.63 -22.85 -39.11
N LYS A 117 -0.57 -22.54 -38.61
CA LYS A 117 -1.83 -23.06 -39.19
C LYS A 117 -2.10 -22.49 -40.59
N GLU A 118 -1.84 -21.21 -40.83
CA GLU A 118 -1.94 -20.56 -42.14
C GLU A 118 -0.95 -21.15 -43.15
N GLN A 119 0.24 -21.57 -42.66
CA GLN A 119 1.24 -22.29 -43.46
C GLN A 119 0.87 -23.78 -43.72
N GLY A 120 -0.28 -24.24 -43.22
CA GLY A 120 -0.81 -25.60 -43.43
C GLY A 120 -0.27 -26.66 -42.48
N HIS A 121 0.43 -26.30 -41.39
CA HIS A 121 0.96 -27.27 -40.42
C HIS A 121 -0.12 -27.79 -39.49
N ASP A 122 -0.28 -29.14 -39.39
CA ASP A 122 -1.20 -29.77 -38.44
C ASP A 122 -0.52 -30.04 -37.08
N ILE A 123 -0.50 -28.99 -36.23
CA ILE A 123 0.11 -29.06 -34.90
C ILE A 123 -0.85 -28.48 -33.86
N GLY A 124 -0.73 -28.90 -32.59
CA GLY A 124 -1.52 -28.38 -31.48
C GLY A 124 -0.83 -27.22 -30.73
N LEU A 125 -1.60 -26.25 -30.23
CA LEU A 125 -1.10 -25.08 -29.49
C LEU A 125 -0.18 -25.45 -28.32
N THR A 126 -0.48 -26.51 -27.59
CA THR A 126 0.34 -26.96 -26.43
C THR A 126 1.74 -27.37 -26.88
N VAL A 127 1.86 -28.08 -28.00
CA VAL A 127 3.17 -28.52 -28.55
C VAL A 127 3.96 -27.32 -29.04
N VAL A 128 3.31 -26.40 -29.79
CA VAL A 128 3.93 -25.14 -30.23
C VAL A 128 4.44 -24.32 -29.04
N THR A 129 3.63 -24.17 -28.00
CA THR A 129 4.01 -23.41 -26.80
C THR A 129 5.21 -24.02 -26.08
N MET A 130 5.27 -25.35 -25.98
CA MET A 130 6.38 -26.09 -25.36
C MET A 130 7.69 -25.82 -26.13
N HIS A 131 7.72 -26.01 -27.44
CA HIS A 131 8.91 -25.84 -28.25
C HIS A 131 9.36 -24.38 -28.36
N ILE A 132 8.43 -23.42 -28.48
CA ILE A 132 8.75 -21.99 -28.42
C ILE A 132 9.39 -21.63 -27.07
N SER A 133 8.85 -22.17 -25.96
CA SER A 133 9.40 -21.92 -24.64
C SER A 133 10.82 -22.49 -24.49
N GLU A 134 11.10 -23.65 -25.08
CA GLU A 134 12.44 -24.21 -25.12
C GLU A 134 13.40 -23.37 -25.96
N LYS A 135 13.00 -22.96 -27.16
CA LYS A 135 13.80 -22.11 -28.06
C LYS A 135 14.01 -20.69 -27.52
N ARG A 136 13.04 -20.14 -26.79
CA ARG A 136 13.13 -18.85 -26.10
C ARG A 136 13.83 -18.90 -24.73
N LYS A 137 14.20 -20.09 -24.24
CA LYS A 137 15.01 -20.21 -23.03
C LYS A 137 16.35 -19.52 -23.24
N LYS A 138 16.43 -18.24 -22.83
CA LYS A 138 17.70 -17.57 -22.62
C LYS A 138 18.44 -18.32 -21.52
N ILE A 139 19.76 -18.38 -21.64
CA ILE A 139 20.64 -18.81 -20.54
C ILE A 139 20.20 -17.99 -19.34
N ALA A 140 19.76 -18.67 -18.28
CA ALA A 140 19.33 -17.98 -17.07
C ALA A 140 20.54 -17.24 -16.51
N GLU A 141 20.49 -15.91 -16.52
CA GLU A 141 21.49 -15.10 -15.86
C GLU A 141 21.43 -15.38 -14.36
N ALA A 142 22.58 -15.62 -13.76
CA ALA A 142 22.67 -15.74 -12.31
C ALA A 142 22.55 -14.34 -11.70
N PHE A 143 21.56 -14.15 -10.84
CA PHE A 143 21.44 -12.91 -10.06
C PHE A 143 22.39 -12.98 -8.87
N ILE A 144 23.21 -11.94 -8.70
CA ILE A 144 24.08 -11.81 -7.53
C ILE A 144 23.19 -11.33 -6.37
N ARG A 145 23.11 -12.14 -5.31
CA ARG A 145 22.40 -11.77 -4.09
C ARG A 145 23.11 -10.59 -3.44
N GLN A 146 22.41 -9.49 -3.29
CA GLN A 146 22.91 -8.31 -2.59
C GLN A 146 22.70 -8.48 -1.08
N GLU A 147 23.72 -8.15 -0.31
CA GLU A 147 23.67 -8.07 1.15
C GLU A 147 24.04 -6.64 1.56
N TYR A 148 23.31 -6.11 2.51
CA TYR A 148 23.47 -4.73 3.01
C TYR A 148 23.77 -4.78 4.50
N ASP A 149 24.52 -3.81 5.00
CA ASP A 149 24.68 -3.60 6.43
C ASP A 149 23.48 -2.84 7.02
N PHE A 150 23.38 -2.82 8.35
CA PHE A 150 22.36 -2.08 9.04
C PHE A 150 22.48 -0.58 8.77
N GLY A 151 21.35 0.08 8.50
CA GLY A 151 21.28 1.50 8.20
C GLY A 151 21.78 1.92 6.82
N ASP A 152 22.24 0.98 5.98
CA ASP A 152 22.78 1.32 4.67
C ASP A 152 21.67 1.66 3.67
N ARG A 153 20.64 0.82 3.55
CA ARG A 153 19.71 0.89 2.44
C ARG A 153 18.25 0.90 2.87
N LEU A 154 17.53 1.91 2.38
CA LEU A 154 16.07 2.01 2.44
C LEU A 154 15.52 2.00 1.02
N GLU A 155 14.49 1.22 0.77
CA GLU A 155 13.75 1.22 -0.50
C GLU A 155 12.39 1.90 -0.32
N TYR A 156 12.01 2.72 -1.30
CA TYR A 156 10.74 3.46 -1.30
C TYR A 156 9.91 3.21 -2.54
N ASP A 157 8.59 3.05 -2.38
CA ASP A 157 7.65 2.95 -3.49
C ASP A 157 6.25 3.46 -3.12
N PHE A 158 5.45 3.79 -4.15
CA PHE A 158 4.02 4.04 -3.97
C PHE A 158 3.20 2.81 -4.36
N GLY A 159 2.31 2.41 -3.46
CA GLY A 159 1.24 1.47 -3.74
C GLY A 159 -0.09 2.18 -4.00
N GLU A 160 -0.97 1.53 -4.75
CA GLU A 160 -2.33 1.99 -5.00
C GLU A 160 -3.33 0.99 -4.44
N VAL A 161 -4.40 1.48 -3.81
CA VAL A 161 -5.49 0.65 -3.27
C VAL A 161 -6.84 1.33 -3.47
N LYS A 162 -7.89 0.54 -3.67
CA LYS A 162 -9.28 1.02 -3.67
C LYS A 162 -9.92 0.66 -2.34
N LEU A 163 -10.45 1.67 -1.64
CA LEU A 163 -11.13 1.52 -0.36
C LEU A 163 -12.54 2.12 -0.44
N VAL A 164 -13.38 1.68 0.48
CA VAL A 164 -14.70 2.27 0.71
C VAL A 164 -14.63 3.07 2.00
N ILE A 165 -14.63 4.38 1.91
CA ILE A 165 -14.59 5.27 3.08
C ILE A 165 -15.90 6.05 3.15
N ASN A 166 -16.57 5.98 4.29
CA ASN A 166 -17.90 6.56 4.49
C ASN A 166 -18.89 6.16 3.37
N GLY A 167 -18.89 4.87 2.98
CA GLY A 167 -19.75 4.34 1.92
C GLY A 167 -19.35 4.71 0.49
N VAL A 168 -18.30 5.51 0.28
CA VAL A 168 -17.85 5.96 -1.04
C VAL A 168 -16.60 5.18 -1.46
N VAL A 169 -16.63 4.62 -2.66
CA VAL A 169 -15.45 3.96 -3.26
C VAL A 169 -14.47 5.02 -3.73
N GLY A 170 -13.26 4.98 -3.19
CA GLY A 170 -12.17 5.89 -3.55
C GLY A 170 -10.89 5.14 -3.91
N LYS A 171 -10.01 5.82 -4.65
CA LYS A 171 -8.65 5.40 -4.94
C LYS A 171 -7.72 6.12 -3.97
N TYR A 172 -6.91 5.34 -3.25
CA TYR A 172 -5.96 5.83 -2.26
C TYR A 172 -4.56 5.33 -2.59
N TYR A 173 -3.57 6.00 -2.06
CA TYR A 173 -2.16 5.68 -2.26
C TYR A 173 -1.49 5.44 -0.92
N PHE A 174 -0.58 4.51 -0.86
CA PHE A 174 0.24 4.30 0.33
C PHE A 174 1.71 4.38 -0.05
N ALA A 175 2.41 5.25 0.67
CA ALA A 175 3.85 5.42 0.58
C ALA A 175 4.51 4.32 1.40
N VAL A 176 5.25 3.41 0.76
CA VAL A 176 5.84 2.23 1.38
C VAL A 176 7.35 2.40 1.51
N PHE A 177 7.85 2.15 2.68
CA PHE A 177 9.26 2.06 3.03
C PHE A 177 9.61 0.62 3.35
N GLY A 178 10.76 0.16 2.88
CA GLY A 178 11.26 -1.18 3.15
C GLY A 178 12.75 -1.19 3.42
N SER A 179 13.17 -1.73 4.56
CA SER A 179 14.56 -2.04 4.84
C SER A 179 14.84 -3.50 4.54
N PRO A 180 15.66 -3.82 3.52
CA PRO A 180 16.01 -5.21 3.20
C PRO A 180 16.78 -5.90 4.33
N ARG A 181 17.66 -5.18 5.02
CA ARG A 181 18.51 -5.72 6.10
C ARG A 181 17.72 -5.94 7.38
N GLY A 182 16.97 -4.92 7.82
CA GLY A 182 16.12 -4.98 9.00
C GLY A 182 14.88 -5.83 8.83
N LYS A 183 14.57 -6.26 7.60
CA LYS A 183 13.31 -6.94 7.24
C LYS A 183 12.09 -6.16 7.71
N PHE A 184 12.21 -4.85 7.75
CA PHE A 184 11.20 -3.92 8.22
C PHE A 184 10.47 -3.27 7.03
N ARG A 185 9.15 -3.08 7.19
CA ARG A 185 8.32 -2.38 6.22
C ARG A 185 7.37 -1.44 6.95
N TRP A 186 7.17 -0.26 6.39
CA TRP A 186 6.22 0.71 6.92
C TRP A 186 5.48 1.40 5.79
N ALA A 187 4.27 1.88 6.06
CA ALA A 187 3.50 2.58 5.05
C ALA A 187 2.59 3.64 5.67
N TYR A 188 2.34 4.70 4.90
CA TYR A 188 1.39 5.76 5.24
C TYR A 188 0.35 5.90 4.15
N LEU A 189 -0.92 6.05 4.52
CA LEU A 189 -2.03 6.18 3.58
C LEU A 189 -2.28 7.65 3.22
N TYR A 190 -2.55 7.92 1.92
CA TYR A 190 -2.79 9.26 1.39
C TYR A 190 -3.85 9.26 0.29
N ASN A 191 -4.47 10.43 0.05
CA ASN A 191 -5.43 10.63 -1.02
C ASN A 191 -4.79 10.82 -2.40
N ASN A 192 -3.50 11.08 -2.46
CA ASN A 192 -2.75 11.30 -3.70
C ASN A 192 -1.27 10.91 -3.53
N GLN A 193 -0.51 10.96 -4.63
CA GLN A 193 0.94 10.68 -4.66
C GLN A 193 1.74 11.90 -5.16
N LYS A 194 1.33 13.11 -4.79
CA LYS A 194 2.01 14.35 -5.18
C LYS A 194 3.31 14.52 -4.42
N LYS A 195 4.10 15.53 -4.83
CA LYS A 195 5.40 15.84 -4.26
C LYS A 195 5.37 16.12 -2.75
N ASP A 196 4.39 16.86 -2.28
CA ASP A 196 4.19 17.16 -0.86
C ASP A 196 3.96 15.89 -0.03
N VAL A 197 3.18 14.94 -0.53
CA VAL A 197 2.98 13.61 0.09
C VAL A 197 4.27 12.79 0.10
N PHE A 198 5.04 12.83 -1.00
CA PHE A 198 6.34 12.16 -1.07
C PHE A 198 7.30 12.66 0.01
N LEU A 199 7.43 13.98 0.17
CA LEU A 199 8.30 14.58 1.18
C LEU A 199 7.78 14.30 2.61
N ASP A 200 6.49 14.48 2.85
CA ASP A 200 5.83 14.24 4.14
C ASP A 200 6.04 12.81 4.63
N SER A 201 5.85 11.83 3.74
CA SER A 201 6.05 10.42 4.10
C SER A 201 7.47 10.12 4.57
N HIS A 202 8.49 10.74 3.95
CA HIS A 202 9.90 10.58 4.36
C HIS A 202 10.18 11.22 5.71
N VAL A 203 9.70 12.44 5.93
CA VAL A 203 9.87 13.13 7.22
C VAL A 203 9.26 12.30 8.35
N ARG A 204 8.02 11.82 8.17
CA ARG A 204 7.32 10.96 9.14
C ARG A 204 8.05 9.64 9.38
N PHE A 205 8.59 9.05 8.31
CA PHE A 205 9.32 7.79 8.44
C PHE A 205 10.65 7.96 9.18
N PHE A 206 11.45 8.99 8.85
CA PHE A 206 12.71 9.27 9.55
C PHE A 206 12.48 9.67 11.02
N GLU A 207 11.35 10.31 11.33
CA GLU A 207 10.97 10.58 12.71
C GLU A 207 10.59 9.29 13.46
N LEU A 208 9.83 8.40 12.81
CA LEU A 208 9.43 7.11 13.36
C LEU A 208 10.63 6.24 13.74
N VAL A 209 11.59 6.10 12.82
CA VAL A 209 12.78 5.23 13.02
C VAL A 209 13.93 5.96 13.73
N GLY A 210 13.81 7.26 13.98
CA GLY A 210 14.79 8.04 14.72
C GLY A 210 16.03 8.48 13.94
N GLY A 211 16.04 8.36 12.61
CA GLY A 211 17.16 8.76 11.75
C GLY A 211 16.91 8.45 10.29
N ALA A 212 17.88 8.76 9.42
CA ALA A 212 17.81 8.42 8.00
C ALA A 212 18.81 7.30 7.67
N TYR A 213 18.54 6.55 6.63
CA TYR A 213 19.47 5.56 6.07
C TYR A 213 20.55 6.26 5.26
N ARG A 214 21.69 5.59 4.97
CA ARG A 214 22.75 6.17 4.13
C ARG A 214 22.33 6.32 2.68
N GLU A 215 21.59 5.35 2.17
CA GLU A 215 21.05 5.33 0.80
C GLU A 215 19.54 5.14 0.81
N CYS A 216 18.81 5.96 0.06
CA CYS A 216 17.39 5.76 -0.21
C CYS A 216 17.19 5.48 -1.70
N VAL A 217 16.57 4.33 -2.01
CA VAL A 217 16.39 3.83 -3.38
C VAL A 217 14.99 4.09 -3.87
N TYR A 218 14.90 4.66 -5.06
CA TYR A 218 13.66 5.10 -5.69
C TYR A 218 13.50 4.53 -7.08
N ASP A 219 12.28 4.39 -7.54
CA ASP A 219 11.97 4.18 -8.96
C ASP A 219 11.96 5.52 -9.71
N ASN A 220 11.89 5.45 -11.05
CA ASN A 220 11.84 6.61 -11.96
C ASN A 220 10.48 7.33 -11.89
N MET A 221 10.07 7.78 -10.71
CA MET A 221 8.84 8.54 -10.53
C MET A 221 9.06 10.05 -10.67
N LYS A 222 8.01 10.79 -11.05
CA LYS A 222 8.08 12.26 -11.25
C LYS A 222 8.49 13.04 -10.00
N ASN A 223 8.26 12.50 -8.82
CA ASN A 223 8.66 13.12 -7.56
C ASN A 223 10.17 13.06 -7.34
N VAL A 224 10.85 12.11 -7.98
CA VAL A 224 12.28 11.83 -7.84
C VAL A 224 13.06 12.41 -9.01
N VAL A 225 12.60 12.18 -10.24
CA VAL A 225 13.28 12.61 -11.47
C VAL A 225 12.55 13.83 -12.05
N ALA A 226 13.22 14.96 -12.09
CA ALA A 226 12.71 16.18 -12.71
C ALA A 226 12.83 16.11 -14.24
N ARG A 227 13.96 15.61 -14.76
CA ARG A 227 14.25 15.53 -16.19
C ARG A 227 15.20 14.38 -16.52
N PHE A 228 14.98 13.73 -17.68
CA PHE A 228 15.95 12.81 -18.27
C PHE A 228 16.84 13.58 -19.24
N ILE A 229 18.15 13.64 -19.01
CA ILE A 229 19.13 14.34 -19.86
C ILE A 229 19.67 13.40 -20.95
N GLY A 230 19.76 12.09 -20.67
CA GLY A 230 20.26 11.05 -21.54
C GLY A 230 19.74 9.67 -21.16
N LYS A 231 20.30 8.63 -21.78
CA LYS A 231 19.88 7.24 -21.56
C LYS A 231 20.09 6.80 -20.10
N ASN A 232 21.11 7.35 -19.42
CA ASN A 232 21.49 7.02 -18.04
C ASN A 232 21.66 8.25 -17.14
N GLU A 233 21.50 9.47 -17.66
CA GLU A 233 21.62 10.68 -16.86
C GLU A 233 20.24 11.23 -16.51
N LYS A 234 20.05 11.48 -15.21
CA LYS A 234 18.79 11.95 -14.64
C LYS A 234 19.05 13.18 -13.79
N GLU A 235 18.28 14.22 -13.99
CA GLU A 235 18.23 15.38 -13.11
C GLU A 235 17.21 15.09 -12.00
N LEU A 236 17.67 15.06 -10.76
CA LEU A 236 16.82 14.80 -9.61
C LEU A 236 15.99 16.04 -9.26
N ASN A 237 14.84 15.79 -8.65
CA ASN A 237 13.97 16.86 -8.17
C ASN A 237 14.71 17.68 -7.10
N PRO A 238 14.78 19.03 -7.22
CA PRO A 238 15.46 19.88 -6.24
C PRO A 238 14.98 19.71 -4.80
N ASP A 239 13.71 19.43 -4.58
CA ASP A 239 13.17 19.20 -3.24
C ASP A 239 13.69 17.88 -2.63
N LEU A 240 13.88 16.83 -3.45
CA LEU A 240 14.54 15.60 -3.01
C LEU A 240 16.01 15.86 -2.65
N ILE A 241 16.72 16.65 -3.47
CA ILE A 241 18.12 17.02 -3.19
C ILE A 241 18.19 17.80 -1.87
N ALA A 242 17.30 18.78 -1.67
CA ALA A 242 17.24 19.55 -0.42
C ALA A 242 16.99 18.64 0.80
N MET A 243 16.03 17.73 0.71
CA MET A 243 15.73 16.76 1.76
C MET A 243 16.91 15.82 2.01
N SER A 244 17.53 15.29 0.96
CA SER A 244 18.68 14.38 1.08
C SER A 244 19.89 15.11 1.72
N THR A 245 20.14 16.36 1.35
CA THR A 245 21.16 17.20 1.97
C THR A 245 20.87 17.46 3.44
N TYR A 246 19.60 17.73 3.77
CA TYR A 246 19.21 17.98 5.16
C TYR A 246 19.41 16.76 6.05
N TYR A 247 18.94 15.58 5.63
CA TYR A 247 19.04 14.35 6.41
C TYR A 247 20.37 13.61 6.23
N GLY A 248 21.15 13.93 5.20
CA GLY A 248 22.47 13.36 4.92
C GLY A 248 22.45 12.07 4.14
N PHE A 249 21.34 11.66 3.53
CA PHE A 249 21.25 10.43 2.75
C PHE A 249 21.58 10.63 1.26
N THR A 250 22.00 9.58 0.58
CA THR A 250 22.23 9.57 -0.86
C THR A 250 20.99 9.04 -1.58
N PRO A 251 20.34 9.82 -2.46
CA PRO A 251 19.25 9.29 -3.29
C PRO A 251 19.81 8.45 -4.44
N ASN A 252 19.39 7.20 -4.54
CA ASN A 252 19.69 6.28 -5.64
C ASN A 252 18.42 6.01 -6.46
N VAL A 253 18.50 6.25 -7.77
CA VAL A 253 17.37 6.05 -8.68
C VAL A 253 17.65 4.86 -9.59
N THR A 254 16.89 3.80 -9.46
CA THR A 254 17.05 2.56 -10.23
C THR A 254 17.06 2.83 -11.74
N ASN A 255 17.76 2.00 -12.49
CA ASN A 255 17.75 2.09 -13.94
C ASN A 255 16.38 1.68 -14.51
N CYS A 256 16.03 2.21 -15.69
CA CYS A 256 14.81 1.80 -16.36
C CYS A 256 14.85 0.29 -16.62
N PHE A 257 13.79 -0.42 -16.24
CA PHE A 257 13.62 -1.88 -16.40
C PHE A 257 14.51 -2.79 -15.52
N SER A 258 15.13 -2.26 -14.46
CA SER A 258 15.95 -3.02 -13.50
C SER A 258 15.13 -3.38 -12.24
N GLY A 259 14.01 -4.09 -12.41
CA GLY A 259 13.12 -4.50 -11.30
C GLY A 259 13.80 -5.34 -10.21
N ASN A 260 14.99 -5.88 -10.50
CA ASN A 260 15.77 -6.66 -9.55
C ASN A 260 16.49 -5.80 -8.49
N GLU A 261 16.67 -4.50 -8.76
CA GLU A 261 17.38 -3.58 -7.86
C GLU A 261 16.51 -3.13 -6.67
N LYS A 262 15.20 -3.40 -6.68
CA LYS A 262 14.21 -2.89 -5.71
C LYS A 262 13.20 -3.98 -5.29
N GLY A 263 13.68 -5.21 -5.14
CA GLY A 263 12.82 -6.38 -4.93
C GLY A 263 12.08 -6.40 -3.60
N TYR A 264 12.64 -5.80 -2.54
CA TYR A 264 12.07 -5.86 -1.20
C TYR A 264 10.83 -4.97 -1.07
N VAL A 265 10.90 -3.70 -1.50
CA VAL A 265 9.75 -2.79 -1.38
C VAL A 265 8.63 -3.13 -2.37
N GLU A 266 8.95 -3.60 -3.58
CA GLU A 266 7.91 -4.10 -4.51
C GLU A 266 7.14 -5.28 -3.90
N SER A 267 7.85 -6.20 -3.27
CA SER A 267 7.23 -7.27 -2.48
C SER A 267 6.41 -6.71 -1.32
N SER A 268 6.93 -5.70 -0.61
CA SER A 268 6.26 -5.04 0.51
C SER A 268 4.96 -4.35 0.08
N VAL A 269 4.94 -3.65 -1.06
CA VAL A 269 3.72 -3.06 -1.66
C VAL A 269 2.67 -4.13 -1.95
N LYS A 270 3.06 -5.24 -2.59
CA LYS A 270 2.15 -6.35 -2.90
C LYS A 270 1.61 -7.00 -1.63
N THR A 271 2.48 -7.24 -0.66
CA THR A 271 2.14 -7.88 0.61
C THR A 271 1.22 -6.98 1.43
N THR A 272 1.53 -5.69 1.61
CA THR A 272 0.67 -4.75 2.33
C THR A 272 -0.72 -4.66 1.71
N ARG A 273 -0.81 -4.56 0.38
CA ARG A 273 -2.11 -4.55 -0.31
C ARG A 273 -2.92 -5.82 -0.06
N LYS A 274 -2.26 -6.98 -0.09
CA LYS A 274 -2.89 -8.29 0.03
C LYS A 274 -3.22 -8.64 1.49
N GLU A 275 -2.28 -8.48 2.40
CA GLU A 275 -2.45 -8.92 3.79
C GLU A 275 -3.30 -7.93 4.61
N VAL A 276 -3.23 -6.63 4.30
CA VAL A 276 -3.99 -5.59 5.02
C VAL A 276 -5.33 -5.34 4.34
N PHE A 277 -5.31 -4.77 3.14
CA PHE A 277 -6.50 -4.21 2.51
C PHE A 277 -7.37 -5.22 1.76
N ALA A 278 -6.91 -6.47 1.52
CA ALA A 278 -7.80 -7.52 1.04
C ALA A 278 -8.67 -8.07 2.17
N VAL A 279 -8.23 -7.99 3.42
CA VAL A 279 -8.99 -8.45 4.60
C VAL A 279 -10.05 -7.42 5.00
N ARG A 280 -9.67 -6.16 5.13
CA ARG A 280 -10.59 -5.06 5.45
C ARG A 280 -10.41 -3.92 4.44
N TYR A 281 -11.49 -3.54 3.77
CA TYR A 281 -11.50 -2.50 2.73
C TYR A 281 -12.58 -1.43 2.96
N ARG A 282 -13.39 -1.54 4.02
CA ARG A 282 -14.43 -0.59 4.41
C ARG A 282 -14.06 0.07 5.73
N PHE A 283 -14.15 1.39 5.74
CA PHE A 283 -13.77 2.24 6.88
C PHE A 283 -14.75 3.41 7.01
N ASP A 284 -14.94 3.90 8.23
CA ASP A 284 -15.82 5.04 8.50
C ASP A 284 -15.18 6.35 8.02
N ASN A 285 -13.88 6.49 8.19
CA ASN A 285 -13.09 7.65 7.76
C ASN A 285 -11.66 7.20 7.40
N ILE A 286 -10.84 8.12 6.92
CA ILE A 286 -9.46 7.82 6.51
C ILE A 286 -8.56 7.54 7.71
N GLU A 287 -8.84 8.16 8.85
CA GLU A 287 -8.12 7.96 10.10
C GLU A 287 -8.30 6.51 10.63
N ASP A 288 -9.50 5.95 10.50
CA ASP A 288 -9.77 4.52 10.82
C ASP A 288 -8.98 3.60 9.88
N ALA A 289 -8.89 3.94 8.60
CA ALA A 289 -8.09 3.17 7.65
C ALA A 289 -6.58 3.27 7.94
N GLU A 290 -6.08 4.45 8.34
CA GLU A 290 -4.69 4.65 8.75
C GLU A 290 -4.36 3.88 10.04
N ALA A 291 -5.22 3.96 11.04
CA ALA A 291 -5.04 3.23 12.31
C ALA A 291 -5.04 1.71 12.09
N TYR A 292 -5.92 1.22 11.22
CA TYR A 292 -5.93 -0.19 10.86
C TYR A 292 -4.66 -0.61 10.12
N LEU A 293 -4.20 0.20 9.15
CA LEU A 293 -2.93 -0.04 8.44
C LEU A 293 -1.76 -0.10 9.42
N GLU A 294 -1.67 0.84 10.35
CA GLU A 294 -0.61 0.91 11.35
C GLU A 294 -0.59 -0.33 12.25
N ALA A 295 -1.74 -0.75 12.77
CA ALA A 295 -1.87 -1.93 13.60
C ALA A 295 -1.43 -3.21 12.86
N GLU A 296 -1.82 -3.37 11.60
CA GLU A 296 -1.40 -4.51 10.78
C GLU A 296 0.10 -4.47 10.45
N LEU A 297 0.67 -3.28 10.18
CA LEU A 297 2.11 -3.13 9.95
C LEU A 297 2.93 -3.48 11.19
N ILE A 298 2.50 -3.09 12.38
CA ILE A 298 3.14 -3.48 13.63
C ILE A 298 3.18 -5.01 13.73
N ARG A 299 2.05 -5.68 13.51
CA ARG A 299 1.97 -7.16 13.52
C ARG A 299 2.86 -7.79 12.44
N MET A 300 2.89 -7.24 11.23
CA MET A 300 3.71 -7.75 10.12
C MET A 300 5.21 -7.59 10.34
N ASN A 301 5.62 -6.68 11.22
CA ASN A 301 7.00 -6.43 11.59
C ASN A 301 7.44 -7.19 12.85
N GLU A 302 6.59 -8.05 13.40
CA GLU A 302 7.00 -8.96 14.47
C GLU A 302 8.19 -9.81 13.99
N GLY A 303 9.32 -9.73 14.73
CA GLY A 303 10.56 -10.40 14.36
C GLY A 303 11.40 -9.68 13.29
N SER A 304 11.08 -8.42 12.93
CA SER A 304 12.00 -7.54 12.20
C SER A 304 13.20 -7.16 13.09
N LEU A 305 14.30 -6.77 12.46
CA LEU A 305 15.52 -6.31 13.15
C LEU A 305 15.61 -4.78 13.16
N ILE A 306 14.46 -4.10 13.22
CA ILE A 306 14.43 -2.63 13.14
C ILE A 306 15.10 -1.98 14.35
N GLU A 307 14.93 -2.53 15.55
CA GLU A 307 15.56 -1.99 16.77
C GLU A 307 17.09 -1.99 16.68
N GLU A 308 17.66 -3.09 16.16
CA GLU A 308 19.11 -3.17 15.91
C GLU A 308 19.54 -2.21 14.79
N GLU A 309 18.72 -2.04 13.76
CA GLU A 309 19.02 -1.18 12.63
C GLU A 309 18.98 0.31 13.00
N MET A 310 18.10 0.72 13.92
CA MET A 310 17.97 2.10 14.40
C MET A 310 19.29 2.65 14.98
N ASP A 311 20.09 1.80 15.64
CA ASP A 311 21.41 2.18 16.19
C ASP A 311 22.46 2.50 15.10
N HIS A 312 22.20 2.10 13.86
CA HIS A 312 23.12 2.27 12.71
C HIS A 312 22.69 3.36 11.71
N LEU A 313 21.56 4.02 11.99
CA LEU A 313 21.05 5.10 11.14
C LEU A 313 21.93 6.36 11.24
N LEU A 314 21.78 7.25 10.29
CA LEU A 314 22.36 8.60 10.36
C LEU A 314 21.78 9.35 11.56
N PRO A 315 22.53 10.29 12.16
CA PRO A 315 22.08 11.01 13.34
C PRO A 315 20.70 11.64 13.16
N ARG A 316 19.85 11.48 14.16
CA ARG A 316 18.52 12.09 14.18
C ARG A 316 18.60 13.60 14.00
N ARG A 317 17.75 14.12 13.12
CA ARG A 317 17.54 15.55 12.91
C ARG A 317 16.09 15.92 13.22
N PRO A 318 15.82 17.17 13.63
CA PRO A 318 14.43 17.63 13.73
C PRO A 318 13.68 17.43 12.42
N PRO A 319 12.35 17.24 12.45
CA PRO A 319 11.56 17.12 11.22
C PRO A 319 11.81 18.32 10.28
N LEU A 320 12.05 18.04 9.01
CA LEU A 320 12.19 19.08 7.99
C LEU A 320 10.85 19.81 7.84
N GLU A 321 10.87 21.14 7.95
CA GLU A 321 9.69 21.98 7.76
C GLU A 321 9.26 21.98 6.29
N LEU A 322 8.12 21.36 6.00
CA LEU A 322 7.59 21.20 4.65
C LEU A 322 6.42 22.12 4.32
N SER A 323 6.04 23.01 5.26
CA SER A 323 4.90 23.88 5.04
C SER A 323 5.12 24.86 3.90
N ARG A 324 4.12 24.98 3.03
CA ARG A 324 4.05 26.08 2.08
C ARG A 324 3.48 27.30 2.77
N MET A 325 4.30 28.33 2.91
CA MET A 325 3.90 29.59 3.54
C MET A 325 3.28 30.54 2.50
N THR A 326 2.13 31.12 2.85
CA THR A 326 1.43 32.17 2.07
C THR A 326 0.89 33.23 3.00
N GLU A 327 0.67 34.44 2.50
CA GLU A 327 0.15 35.58 3.26
C GLU A 327 -1.14 36.14 2.64
N PRO A 328 -2.24 35.36 2.64
CA PRO A 328 -3.48 35.87 2.11
C PRO A 328 -4.11 36.95 2.99
N ARG A 329 -4.95 37.80 2.38
CA ARG A 329 -5.82 38.73 3.09
C ARG A 329 -7.13 38.04 3.42
N VAL A 330 -7.60 38.17 4.65
CA VAL A 330 -8.89 37.63 5.09
C VAL A 330 -10.00 38.43 4.40
N ASP A 331 -10.93 37.71 3.76
CA ASP A 331 -12.06 38.33 3.06
C ASP A 331 -13.18 38.80 4.01
N LYS A 332 -14.19 39.46 3.45
CA LYS A 332 -15.34 39.98 4.21
C LYS A 332 -16.22 38.90 4.83
N TYR A 333 -16.06 37.65 4.43
CA TYR A 333 -16.77 36.49 4.95
C TYR A 333 -15.95 35.70 5.97
N SER A 334 -14.81 36.27 6.38
CA SER A 334 -13.86 35.63 7.32
C SER A 334 -13.23 34.36 6.79
N PHE A 335 -12.85 34.35 5.50
CA PHE A 335 -12.13 33.25 4.87
C PHE A 335 -10.74 33.67 4.38
N VAL A 336 -9.84 32.71 4.42
CA VAL A 336 -8.60 32.67 3.63
C VAL A 336 -8.72 31.63 2.54
N ARG A 337 -8.13 31.90 1.37
CA ARG A 337 -8.09 30.97 0.25
C ARG A 337 -6.72 30.33 0.12
N VAL A 338 -6.70 28.99 0.13
CA VAL A 338 -5.48 28.17 -0.07
C VAL A 338 -5.81 27.08 -1.05
N ASP A 339 -4.99 26.92 -2.10
CA ASP A 339 -5.14 25.87 -3.14
C ASP A 339 -6.58 25.75 -3.70
N ASN A 340 -7.21 26.90 -3.96
CA ASN A 340 -8.59 27.03 -4.43
C ASN A 340 -9.69 26.62 -3.43
N ASN A 341 -9.36 26.24 -2.21
CA ASN A 341 -10.30 25.97 -1.13
C ASN A 341 -10.36 27.13 -0.12
N CYS A 342 -11.45 27.25 0.61
CA CYS A 342 -11.69 28.33 1.56
C CYS A 342 -11.68 27.79 2.99
N TYR A 343 -10.96 28.46 3.87
CA TYR A 343 -10.84 28.12 5.29
C TYR A 343 -11.26 29.30 6.15
N SER A 344 -12.18 29.08 7.07
CA SER A 344 -12.65 30.15 7.95
C SER A 344 -11.57 30.53 8.97
N VAL A 345 -11.53 31.79 9.32
CA VAL A 345 -10.66 32.32 10.38
C VAL A 345 -11.51 33.16 11.35
N PRO A 346 -11.03 33.43 12.57
CA PRO A 346 -11.77 34.32 13.49
C PRO A 346 -12.11 35.67 12.86
N GLU A 347 -13.35 36.11 13.04
CA GLU A 347 -13.93 37.28 12.38
C GLU A 347 -13.21 38.60 12.68
N TYR A 348 -12.48 38.72 13.81
CA TYR A 348 -11.68 39.90 14.14
C TYR A 348 -10.49 40.11 13.19
N LEU A 349 -10.17 39.12 12.36
CA LEU A 349 -9.10 39.16 11.36
C LEU A 349 -9.57 39.67 9.98
N VAL A 350 -10.84 39.91 9.80
CA VAL A 350 -11.40 40.41 8.51
C VAL A 350 -10.63 41.64 8.04
N GLY A 351 -10.20 41.62 6.78
CA GLY A 351 -9.44 42.70 6.16
C GLY A 351 -7.94 42.71 6.52
N ARG A 352 -7.47 41.87 7.43
CA ARG A 352 -6.05 41.74 7.81
C ARG A 352 -5.35 40.72 6.94
N LYS A 353 -4.01 40.84 6.81
CA LYS A 353 -3.14 39.78 6.30
C LYS A 353 -2.84 38.81 7.42
N VAL A 354 -2.83 37.53 7.11
CA VAL A 354 -2.47 36.44 8.02
C VAL A 354 -1.45 35.53 7.34
N THR A 355 -0.58 34.89 8.12
CA THR A 355 0.35 33.90 7.60
C THR A 355 -0.33 32.54 7.64
N VAL A 356 -0.35 31.84 6.51
CA VAL A 356 -0.91 30.51 6.40
C VAL A 356 0.20 29.51 6.07
N ARG A 357 0.32 28.47 6.88
CA ARG A 357 1.18 27.30 6.62
C ARG A 357 0.33 26.13 6.18
N GLY A 358 0.53 25.72 4.92
CA GLY A 358 -0.15 24.58 4.33
C GLY A 358 0.71 23.32 4.39
N TYR A 359 0.28 22.34 5.18
CA TYR A 359 0.85 20.99 5.27
C TYR A 359 0.03 20.02 4.42
N VAL A 360 0.47 18.75 4.33
CA VAL A 360 -0.24 17.72 3.56
C VAL A 360 -1.64 17.46 4.09
N LYS A 361 -1.78 17.36 5.42
CA LYS A 361 -3.07 17.03 6.07
C LYS A 361 -3.80 18.22 6.66
N GLU A 362 -3.13 19.34 6.88
CA GLU A 362 -3.69 20.48 7.62
C GLU A 362 -3.26 21.84 7.07
N ILE A 363 -4.04 22.84 7.42
CA ILE A 363 -3.78 24.25 7.18
C ILE A 363 -3.76 24.94 8.55
N ILE A 364 -2.67 25.63 8.87
CA ILE A 364 -2.53 26.38 10.12
C ILE A 364 -2.43 27.86 9.79
N VAL A 365 -3.23 28.67 10.47
CA VAL A 365 -3.28 30.11 10.26
C VAL A 365 -2.68 30.83 11.46
N TYR A 366 -1.80 31.78 11.19
CA TYR A 366 -1.12 32.60 12.20
C TYR A 366 -1.44 34.08 12.03
N SER A 367 -1.60 34.76 13.16
CA SER A 367 -1.63 36.22 13.22
C SER A 367 -0.37 36.70 13.96
N GLY A 368 0.59 37.22 13.21
CA GLY A 368 1.94 37.40 13.74
C GLY A 368 2.59 36.05 14.06
N LEU A 369 3.01 35.87 15.31
CA LEU A 369 3.62 34.61 15.79
C LEU A 369 2.62 33.64 16.42
N ASN A 370 1.37 34.06 16.65
CA ASN A 370 0.38 33.26 17.33
C ASN A 370 -0.46 32.44 16.35
N GLU A 371 -0.56 31.14 16.60
CA GLU A 371 -1.54 30.29 15.92
C GLU A 371 -2.96 30.73 16.30
N VAL A 372 -3.81 31.00 15.31
CA VAL A 372 -5.19 31.45 15.52
C VAL A 372 -6.23 30.41 15.19
N CYS A 373 -5.95 29.55 14.23
CA CYS A 373 -6.82 28.40 13.95
C CYS A 373 -6.07 27.36 13.08
N ARG A 374 -6.64 26.16 13.11
CA ARG A 374 -6.17 24.99 12.36
C ARG A 374 -7.36 24.31 11.68
N HIS A 375 -7.15 23.88 10.44
CA HIS A 375 -8.15 23.17 9.66
C HIS A 375 -7.56 21.90 9.05
N LYS A 376 -8.38 20.85 8.94
CA LYS A 376 -8.05 19.71 8.09
C LYS A 376 -8.04 20.18 6.62
N ARG A 377 -6.95 19.93 5.90
CA ARG A 377 -6.82 20.34 4.50
C ARG A 377 -7.86 19.62 3.65
N LYS A 378 -8.49 20.35 2.74
CA LYS A 378 -9.45 19.83 1.76
C LYS A 378 -8.72 19.47 0.47
N ASP A 379 -9.00 18.29 -0.08
CA ASP A 379 -8.37 17.78 -1.30
C ASP A 379 -9.11 18.16 -2.59
N GLY A 380 -10.36 18.62 -2.47
CA GLY A 380 -11.23 19.02 -3.58
C GLY A 380 -10.90 20.39 -4.16
N PHE A 381 -11.78 20.86 -5.02
CA PHE A 381 -11.73 22.19 -5.64
C PHE A 381 -12.96 22.99 -5.23
N GLY A 382 -12.76 24.20 -4.71
CA GLY A 382 -13.85 25.07 -4.27
C GLY A 382 -14.54 24.62 -2.98
N GLU A 383 -13.89 23.70 -2.24
CA GLU A 383 -14.42 23.26 -0.95
C GLU A 383 -14.22 24.30 0.15
N MET A 384 -15.03 24.19 1.18
CA MET A 384 -15.00 25.09 2.33
C MET A 384 -14.83 24.30 3.62
N SER A 385 -13.88 24.73 4.46
CA SER A 385 -13.75 24.28 5.84
C SER A 385 -14.15 25.42 6.75
N VAL A 386 -15.25 25.24 7.47
CA VAL A 386 -15.89 26.30 8.24
C VAL A 386 -15.98 25.87 9.70
N ASN A 387 -15.48 26.72 10.60
CA ASN A 387 -15.65 26.56 12.03
C ASN A 387 -16.66 27.59 12.53
N ILE A 388 -17.74 27.15 13.15
CA ILE A 388 -18.82 28.01 13.63
C ILE A 388 -18.35 29.00 14.71
N PHE A 389 -17.34 28.61 15.49
CA PHE A 389 -16.79 29.47 16.56
C PHE A 389 -16.10 30.74 16.04
N HIS A 390 -15.72 30.77 14.77
CA HIS A 390 -15.12 31.95 14.15
C HIS A 390 -16.10 33.11 13.94
N TYR A 391 -17.40 32.88 14.12
CA TYR A 391 -18.48 33.83 13.81
C TYR A 391 -19.35 34.21 15.02
N LEU A 392 -18.97 33.82 16.23
CA LEU A 392 -19.82 33.95 17.41
C LEU A 392 -20.20 35.40 17.73
N ASP A 393 -19.31 36.38 17.55
CA ASP A 393 -19.61 37.78 17.82
C ASP A 393 -20.59 38.36 16.83
N THR A 394 -20.47 38.04 15.53
CA THR A 394 -21.43 38.41 14.51
C THR A 394 -22.77 37.71 14.73
N LEU A 395 -22.77 36.43 15.08
CA LEU A 395 -23.98 35.67 15.34
C LEU A 395 -24.73 36.19 16.57
N THR A 396 -24.03 36.59 17.62
CA THR A 396 -24.63 37.22 18.79
C THR A 396 -25.35 38.54 18.42
N LYS A 397 -24.72 39.36 17.56
CA LYS A 397 -25.33 40.61 17.07
C LYS A 397 -26.50 40.36 16.10
N LYS A 398 -26.46 39.24 15.37
CA LYS A 398 -27.45 38.90 14.32
C LYS A 398 -27.90 37.44 14.45
N PRO A 399 -28.62 37.06 15.52
CA PRO A 399 -28.99 35.66 15.77
C PRO A 399 -29.84 35.05 14.65
N GLY A 400 -30.67 35.84 13.98
CA GLY A 400 -31.49 35.39 12.84
C GLY A 400 -30.68 34.91 11.63
N ALA A 401 -29.39 35.28 11.52
CA ALA A 401 -28.52 34.82 10.46
C ALA A 401 -28.05 33.35 10.65
N LEU A 402 -28.12 32.83 11.89
CA LEU A 402 -27.63 31.50 12.24
C LEU A 402 -28.28 30.39 11.42
N ARG A 403 -29.61 30.40 11.32
CA ARG A 403 -30.43 29.35 10.64
C ARG A 403 -29.93 29.03 9.22
N ASN A 404 -29.56 30.07 8.48
CA ASN A 404 -29.12 29.95 7.09
C ASN A 404 -27.61 30.11 6.92
N SER A 405 -26.86 30.21 8.01
CA SER A 405 -25.38 30.34 7.96
C SER A 405 -24.75 29.11 7.39
N LYS A 406 -23.68 29.31 6.57
CA LYS A 406 -22.84 28.21 6.08
C LYS A 406 -22.19 27.48 7.25
N ALA A 407 -21.83 28.22 8.31
CA ALA A 407 -21.17 27.68 9.48
C ALA A 407 -22.02 26.60 10.17
N LEU A 408 -23.30 26.87 10.40
CA LEU A 408 -24.22 25.86 10.97
C LEU A 408 -24.51 24.71 10.01
N ARG A 409 -24.60 24.97 8.70
CA ARG A 409 -24.89 23.94 7.69
C ARG A 409 -23.74 22.95 7.49
N CYS A 410 -22.51 23.33 7.78
CA CYS A 410 -21.35 22.44 7.70
C CYS A 410 -21.29 21.44 8.87
N GLU A 411 -21.94 21.75 10.00
CA GLU A 411 -22.01 20.91 11.19
C GLU A 411 -23.37 20.19 11.21
N THR A 412 -23.46 19.06 10.53
CA THR A 412 -24.73 18.35 10.25
C THR A 412 -25.51 18.01 11.52
N GLU A 413 -24.83 17.46 12.54
CA GLU A 413 -25.44 17.08 13.80
C GLU A 413 -25.90 18.29 14.58
N LEU A 414 -25.08 19.33 14.66
CA LEU A 414 -25.41 20.59 15.34
C LEU A 414 -26.57 21.27 14.64
N LYS A 415 -26.64 21.22 13.31
CA LYS A 415 -27.77 21.71 12.52
C LYS A 415 -29.06 20.96 12.82
N ALA A 416 -29.01 19.64 12.93
CA ALA A 416 -30.19 18.84 13.29
C ALA A 416 -30.70 19.17 14.69
N VAL A 417 -29.83 19.38 15.65
CA VAL A 417 -30.21 19.83 17.01
C VAL A 417 -30.82 21.23 16.98
N PHE A 418 -30.22 22.15 16.23
CA PHE A 418 -30.80 23.51 16.06
C PHE A 418 -32.19 23.46 15.46
N ASP A 419 -32.42 22.71 14.40
CA ASP A 419 -33.70 22.59 13.73
C ASP A 419 -34.77 21.94 14.62
N SER A 420 -34.38 21.00 15.48
CA SER A 420 -35.31 20.30 16.38
C SER A 420 -35.72 21.14 17.59
N TYR A 421 -34.80 21.93 18.17
CA TYR A 421 -35.01 22.49 19.50
C TYR A 421 -34.83 24.03 19.60
N PHE A 422 -34.06 24.65 18.68
CA PHE A 422 -33.58 26.02 18.85
C PHE A 422 -34.04 27.00 17.74
N THR A 423 -34.92 26.60 16.85
CA THR A 423 -35.37 27.46 15.73
C THR A 423 -35.91 28.82 16.17
N THR A 424 -36.56 28.89 17.33
CA THR A 424 -37.07 30.12 17.95
C THR A 424 -36.14 30.68 19.04
N ARG A 425 -35.13 29.96 19.44
CA ARG A 425 -34.23 30.25 20.54
C ARG A 425 -32.77 30.40 20.07
N ALA A 426 -32.54 31.05 18.93
CA ALA A 426 -31.22 31.18 18.31
C ALA A 426 -30.17 31.86 19.20
N ARG A 427 -30.60 32.82 20.06
CA ARG A 427 -29.63 33.46 21.00
C ARG A 427 -29.11 32.48 22.03
N GLU A 428 -30.01 31.74 22.66
CA GLU A 428 -29.67 30.71 23.64
C GLU A 428 -28.69 29.65 23.04
N PHE A 429 -28.96 29.21 21.82
CA PHE A 429 -28.08 28.32 21.11
C PHE A 429 -26.64 28.89 20.93
N ILE A 430 -26.53 30.17 20.56
CA ILE A 430 -25.28 30.88 20.42
C ILE A 430 -24.56 31.02 21.75
N ASP A 431 -25.26 31.33 22.84
CA ASP A 431 -24.70 31.46 24.17
C ASP A 431 -24.17 30.12 24.68
N ILE A 432 -24.89 29.03 24.45
CA ILE A 432 -24.42 27.67 24.75
C ILE A 432 -23.17 27.33 23.96
N LEU A 433 -23.09 27.64 22.66
CA LEU A 433 -21.87 27.43 21.85
C LEU A 433 -20.70 28.21 22.42
N ARG A 434 -20.89 29.48 22.78
CA ARG A 434 -19.85 30.35 23.31
C ARG A 434 -19.26 29.82 24.63
N ILE A 435 -20.12 29.35 25.52
CA ILE A 435 -19.68 28.80 26.83
C ILE A 435 -18.87 27.52 26.65
N ASN A 436 -19.11 26.74 25.61
CA ASN A 436 -18.52 25.43 25.42
C ASN A 436 -17.54 25.35 24.24
N GLN A 437 -17.02 26.48 23.77
CA GLN A 437 -16.12 26.53 22.60
C GLN A 437 -14.83 25.70 22.74
N ASP A 438 -14.41 25.40 23.98
CA ASP A 438 -13.20 24.62 24.27
C ASP A 438 -13.44 23.12 24.28
N LYS A 439 -14.68 22.67 24.07
CA LYS A 439 -15.06 21.26 24.10
C LYS A 439 -15.09 20.62 22.71
N PRO A 440 -14.91 19.31 22.60
CA PRO A 440 -15.12 18.58 21.38
C PRO A 440 -16.54 18.72 20.83
N MET A 441 -16.70 18.73 19.52
CA MET A 441 -18.00 18.99 18.87
C MET A 441 -19.08 17.95 19.25
N ASP A 442 -18.71 16.68 19.39
CA ASP A 442 -19.61 15.61 19.82
C ASP A 442 -20.15 15.82 21.23
N GLU A 443 -19.34 16.34 22.16
CA GLU A 443 -19.76 16.73 23.49
C GLU A 443 -20.72 17.93 23.43
N ILE A 444 -20.41 18.92 22.61
CA ILE A 444 -21.27 20.10 22.43
C ILE A 444 -22.63 19.69 21.87
N VAL A 445 -22.67 18.79 20.89
CA VAL A 445 -23.94 18.26 20.34
C VAL A 445 -24.77 17.58 21.43
N ARG A 446 -24.17 16.74 22.28
CA ARG A 446 -24.87 16.11 23.40
C ARG A 446 -25.42 17.13 24.40
N ILE A 447 -24.63 18.11 24.76
CA ILE A 447 -25.00 19.20 25.65
C ILE A 447 -26.19 19.96 25.06
N MET A 448 -26.16 20.30 23.78
CA MET A 448 -27.25 20.98 23.08
C MET A 448 -28.54 20.15 23.03
N GLN A 449 -28.40 18.83 22.80
CA GLN A 449 -29.55 17.92 22.83
C GLN A 449 -30.20 17.91 24.23
N MET A 450 -29.39 17.81 25.28
CA MET A 450 -29.89 17.82 26.66
C MET A 450 -30.59 19.17 27.01
N ALA A 451 -30.00 20.30 26.62
CA ALA A 451 -30.61 21.63 26.80
C ALA A 451 -31.86 21.81 25.95
N GLY A 452 -31.94 21.20 24.77
CA GLY A 452 -33.08 21.22 23.89
C GLY A 452 -34.29 20.44 24.42
N VAL A 453 -34.06 19.26 24.98
CA VAL A 453 -35.12 18.39 25.54
C VAL A 453 -35.71 18.98 26.83
N GLY A 454 -34.98 19.81 27.54
CA GLY A 454 -35.41 20.49 28.78
C GLY A 454 -36.47 21.58 28.61
N CYS A 455 -37.38 21.51 27.70
CA CYS A 455 -38.65 22.21 27.36
C CYS A 455 -38.96 23.62 27.91
N GLU A 456 -38.14 24.29 28.72
CA GLU A 456 -38.36 25.72 29.05
C GLU A 456 -37.21 26.56 28.52
N PRO A 457 -37.47 27.80 28.07
CA PRO A 457 -36.38 28.65 27.58
C PRO A 457 -35.35 28.86 28.68
N VAL A 458 -34.12 28.45 28.37
CA VAL A 458 -32.98 28.73 29.24
C VAL A 458 -32.61 30.20 29.01
N TYR A 459 -32.89 31.03 29.99
CA TYR A 459 -32.58 32.45 29.89
C TYR A 459 -31.05 32.66 29.97
N PRO A 460 -30.48 33.53 29.12
CA PRO A 460 -29.06 33.83 29.11
C PRO A 460 -28.46 34.18 30.49
N GLU A 461 -29.23 34.97 31.27
CA GLU A 461 -28.83 35.36 32.65
C GLU A 461 -28.67 34.16 33.59
N VAL A 462 -29.50 33.12 33.42
CA VAL A 462 -29.39 31.89 34.23
C VAL A 462 -28.16 31.07 33.81
N ILE A 463 -27.86 31.02 32.51
CA ILE A 463 -26.69 30.36 32.00
C ILE A 463 -25.42 31.07 32.49
N GLU A 464 -25.34 32.40 32.35
CA GLU A 464 -24.21 33.19 32.85
C GLU A 464 -24.05 33.08 34.37
N SER A 465 -25.12 33.18 35.13
CA SER A 465 -25.09 33.02 36.59
C SER A 465 -24.58 31.66 37.01
N ASN A 466 -24.94 30.59 36.32
CA ASN A 466 -24.46 29.25 36.65
C ASN A 466 -23.03 29.05 36.21
N VAL A 467 -22.59 29.56 35.07
CA VAL A 467 -21.21 29.54 34.65
C VAL A 467 -20.29 30.33 35.61
N MET A 468 -20.71 31.53 36.03
CA MET A 468 -19.98 32.34 36.99
C MET A 468 -19.87 31.66 38.40
N LYS A 469 -20.95 31.00 38.86
CA LYS A 469 -20.94 30.29 40.14
C LYS A 469 -20.20 28.99 40.13
N HIS A 470 -20.10 28.35 38.97
CA HIS A 470 -19.55 27.01 38.79
C HIS A 470 -18.64 26.99 37.56
N THR A 471 -17.54 27.70 37.59
CA THR A 471 -16.56 27.82 36.49
C THR A 471 -16.04 26.47 35.96
N GLN A 472 -16.32 25.38 36.63
CA GLN A 472 -15.99 24.01 36.22
C GLN A 472 -17.22 23.17 35.85
N ILE A 473 -18.44 23.74 35.92
CA ILE A 473 -19.65 22.98 35.57
C ILE A 473 -19.77 22.84 34.07
N GLN A 474 -19.72 21.63 33.61
CA GLN A 474 -19.99 21.29 32.23
C GLN A 474 -21.46 21.52 31.89
N LEU A 475 -21.79 21.79 30.62
CA LEU A 475 -23.18 22.05 30.22
C LEU A 475 -24.12 20.86 30.48
N VAL A 476 -23.58 19.63 30.50
CA VAL A 476 -24.29 18.42 30.98
C VAL A 476 -24.80 18.66 32.39
N GLN A 477 -23.98 19.19 33.29
CA GLN A 477 -24.40 19.53 34.67
C GLN A 477 -25.35 20.72 34.71
N ILE A 478 -25.21 21.69 33.82
CA ILE A 478 -26.15 22.80 33.67
C ILE A 478 -27.50 22.28 33.18
N SER A 479 -27.53 21.43 32.16
CA SER A 479 -28.74 20.79 31.68
C SER A 479 -29.43 19.93 32.75
N GLU A 480 -28.65 19.15 33.52
CA GLU A 480 -29.15 18.42 34.67
C GLU A 480 -29.70 19.34 35.76
N PHE A 481 -29.06 20.49 36.00
CA PHE A 481 -29.53 21.48 36.94
C PHE A 481 -30.91 22.02 36.55
N PHE A 482 -31.15 22.36 35.30
CA PHE A 482 -32.45 22.78 34.79
C PHE A 482 -33.50 21.66 34.83
N LEU A 483 -33.13 20.42 34.62
CA LEU A 483 -34.02 19.26 34.79
C LEU A 483 -34.42 19.01 36.25
N LYS A 484 -33.45 19.19 37.19
CA LYS A 484 -33.73 19.06 38.64
C LYS A 484 -34.52 20.23 39.20
N GLY A 485 -34.36 21.45 38.69
CA GLY A 485 -35.12 22.64 39.09
C GLY A 485 -36.62 22.54 38.77
N ARG A 486 -37.01 21.71 37.81
CA ARG A 486 -38.40 21.39 37.48
C ARG A 486 -39.11 20.55 38.54
N VAL A 487 -38.36 19.71 39.25
CA VAL A 487 -38.96 18.82 40.27
C VAL A 487 -39.26 19.60 41.57
N GLY A 488 -38.64 20.77 41.74
CA GLY A 488 -38.83 21.62 42.93
C GLY A 488 -39.94 22.68 42.88
N CYS A 489 -40.54 22.95 41.69
CA CYS A 489 -41.63 23.94 41.55
C CYS A 489 -43.01 23.31 41.40
N GLY A 490 -43.19 22.07 41.81
CA GLY A 490 -44.45 21.34 41.83
C GLY A 490 -44.99 21.11 43.25
N HIS A 491 -45.14 22.18 44.01
CA HIS A 491 -46.00 22.22 45.18
C HIS A 491 -46.60 23.62 45.37
#